data_7e0bda389a8ad0014e351a269f4b9e06
#
_entry.id   7e0bda389a8ad0014e351a269f4b9e06
#
_cell.length_a   1.000
_cell.length_b   1.000
_cell.length_c   1.000
_cell.angle_alpha   90.00
_cell.angle_beta   90.00
_cell.angle_gamma   90.00
#
_symmetry.space_group_name_H-M   'P 1'
#
loop_
_entity.id
_entity.type
_entity.pdbx_description
1 polymer ?
#
loop_
_entity_poly.entity_id
_entity_poly.type
_entity_poly.pdbx_seq_one_letter_code
_entity_poly.pdbx_strand_id
1 'polypeptide(L)'
;AEMLAWHTEGLLLAWRLARLKDEGKLTPAQVSLAKRQNVWKALQAARMARDILGGSGITLEYHAIRHMLNLETVYTYEGTHDVHTLVLGREITGLNAF
;
A
#
# COMPACT_ATOMS: atom_id res chain seq x y z
N ALA A 1 -0.26 -6.80 16.68
CA ALA A 1 1.20 -6.68 16.49
C ALA A 1 1.53 -6.52 15.01
N GLU A 2 0.99 -7.33 14.13
CA GLU A 2 1.21 -7.27 12.69
C GLU A 2 0.77 -5.93 12.10
N MET A 3 -0.43 -5.46 12.46
CA MET A 3 -0.94 -4.16 12.00
C MET A 3 -0.03 -3.01 12.45
N LEU A 4 0.50 -3.07 13.68
CA LEU A 4 1.43 -2.06 14.19
C LEU A 4 2.76 -2.08 13.43
N ALA A 5 3.30 -3.27 13.15
CA ALA A 5 4.51 -3.43 12.36
C ALA A 5 4.34 -2.84 10.95
N TRP A 6 3.29 -3.20 10.25
CA TRP A 6 2.99 -2.67 8.90
C TRP A 6 2.79 -1.16 8.88
N HIS A 7 2.11 -0.61 9.89
CA HIS A 7 1.94 0.83 10.04
C HIS A 7 3.29 1.54 10.21
N THR A 8 4.13 1.03 11.12
CA THR A 8 5.45 1.60 11.38
C THR A 8 6.36 1.54 10.15
N GLU A 9 6.43 0.39 9.50
CA GLU A 9 7.21 0.21 8.27
C GLU A 9 6.72 1.13 7.15
N GLY A 10 5.40 1.26 7.00
CA GLY A 10 4.79 2.14 5.99
C GLY A 10 5.14 3.61 6.20
N LEU A 11 5.09 4.08 7.46
CA LEU A 11 5.49 5.44 7.80
C LEU A 11 6.98 5.69 7.54
N LEU A 12 7.84 4.76 7.94
CA LEU A 12 9.28 4.87 7.71
C LEU A 12 9.61 4.91 6.21
N LEU A 13 8.96 4.07 5.42
CA LEU A 13 9.14 4.08 3.97
C LEU A 13 8.68 5.40 3.35
N ALA A 14 7.50 5.89 3.72
CA ALA A 14 6.97 7.17 3.23
C ALA A 14 7.89 8.35 3.62
N TRP A 15 8.34 8.37 4.86
CA TRP A 15 9.29 9.38 5.34
C TRP A 15 10.61 9.34 4.56
N ARG A 16 11.16 8.13 4.33
CA ARG A 16 12.39 7.99 3.54
C ARG A 16 12.23 8.51 2.11
N LEU A 17 11.10 8.22 1.46
CA LEU A 17 10.82 8.72 0.12
C LEU A 17 10.68 10.25 0.09
N ALA A 18 10.03 10.83 1.09
CA ALA A 18 9.93 12.28 1.20
C ALA A 18 11.32 12.93 1.28
N ARG A 19 12.21 12.36 2.10
CA ARG A 19 13.61 12.83 2.20
C ARG A 19 14.36 12.70 0.88
N LEU A 20 14.21 11.57 0.18
CA LEU A 20 14.83 11.37 -1.13
C LEU A 20 14.30 12.37 -2.18
N LYS A 21 13.02 12.73 -2.09
CA LYS A 21 12.42 13.75 -2.95
C LYS A 21 13.06 15.12 -2.70
N ASP A 22 13.20 15.52 -1.43
CA ASP A 22 13.82 16.80 -1.05
C ASP A 22 15.29 16.87 -1.50
N GLU A 23 15.99 15.73 -1.49
CA GLU A 23 17.37 15.60 -1.96
C GLU A 23 17.50 15.48 -3.48
N GLY A 24 16.40 15.43 -4.24
CA GLY A 24 16.40 15.21 -5.69
C GLY A 24 16.84 13.82 -6.14
N LYS A 25 16.75 12.81 -5.25
CA LYS A 25 17.23 11.44 -5.48
C LYS A 25 16.09 10.41 -5.60
N LEU A 26 14.84 10.83 -5.53
CA LEU A 26 13.69 9.93 -5.64
C LEU A 26 13.54 9.42 -7.08
N THR A 27 13.42 8.10 -7.23
CA THR A 27 13.18 7.46 -8.52
C THR A 27 11.73 6.97 -8.67
N PRO A 28 11.21 6.85 -9.90
CA PRO A 28 9.87 6.28 -10.13
C PRO A 28 9.70 4.87 -9.57
N ALA A 29 10.73 4.03 -9.63
CA ALA A 29 10.70 2.67 -9.09
C ALA A 29 10.51 2.67 -7.56
N GLN A 30 11.14 3.60 -6.85
CA GLN A 30 10.97 3.76 -5.40
C GLN A 30 9.53 4.17 -5.04
N VAL A 31 8.90 5.05 -5.84
CA VAL A 31 7.49 5.42 -5.66
C VAL A 31 6.58 4.21 -5.89
N SER A 32 6.83 3.44 -6.96
CA SER A 32 6.10 2.19 -7.25
C SER A 32 6.22 1.18 -6.10
N LEU A 33 7.42 1.03 -5.53
CA LEU A 33 7.67 0.17 -4.38
C LEU A 33 6.80 0.59 -3.18
N ALA A 34 6.82 1.87 -2.85
CA ALA A 34 6.08 2.39 -1.70
C ALA A 34 4.56 2.27 -1.89
N LYS A 35 4.03 2.67 -3.06
CA LYS A 35 2.60 2.56 -3.36
C LYS A 35 2.15 1.10 -3.28
N ARG A 36 2.85 0.21 -3.97
CA ARG A 36 2.55 -1.22 -3.96
C ARG A 36 2.51 -1.80 -2.55
N GLN A 37 3.54 -1.53 -1.76
CA GLN A 37 3.72 -2.16 -0.45
C GLN A 37 2.81 -1.57 0.62
N ASN A 38 2.75 -0.23 0.71
CA ASN A 38 1.98 0.44 1.75
C ASN A 38 0.48 0.24 1.55
N VAL A 39 -0.02 0.30 0.32
CA VAL A 39 -1.44 0.10 0.04
C VAL A 39 -1.85 -1.35 0.33
N TRP A 40 -1.03 -2.33 -0.08
CA TRP A 40 -1.31 -3.73 0.22
C TRP A 40 -1.40 -3.98 1.73
N LYS A 41 -0.41 -3.51 2.50
CA LYS A 41 -0.40 -3.65 3.97
C LYS A 41 -1.59 -2.96 4.63
N ALA A 42 -1.91 -1.74 4.21
CA ALA A 42 -3.06 -1.00 4.72
C ALA A 42 -4.38 -1.74 4.45
N LEU A 43 -4.55 -2.32 3.25
CA LEU A 43 -5.73 -3.11 2.90
C LEU A 43 -5.82 -4.38 3.76
N GLN A 44 -4.71 -5.10 3.96
CA GLN A 44 -4.71 -6.27 4.85
C GLN A 44 -5.05 -5.87 6.31
N ALA A 45 -4.50 -4.76 6.80
CA ALA A 45 -4.82 -4.24 8.13
C ALA A 45 -6.32 -3.89 8.27
N ALA A 46 -6.91 -3.27 7.25
CA ALA A 46 -8.34 -2.97 7.24
C ALA A 46 -9.21 -4.23 7.24
N ARG A 47 -8.80 -5.27 6.49
CA ARG A 47 -9.47 -6.57 6.48
C ARG A 47 -9.40 -7.27 7.85
N MET A 48 -8.23 -7.21 8.50
CA MET A 48 -8.07 -7.73 9.86
C MET A 48 -8.93 -6.98 10.86
N ALA A 49 -8.97 -5.64 10.79
CA ALA A 49 -9.81 -4.82 11.65
C ALA A 49 -11.30 -5.14 11.49
N ARG A 50 -11.77 -5.29 10.23
CA ARG A 50 -13.13 -5.76 9.94
C ARG A 50 -13.40 -7.13 10.57
N ASP A 51 -12.46 -8.06 10.43
CA ASP A 51 -12.60 -9.44 10.93
C ASP A 51 -12.67 -9.48 12.47
N ILE A 52 -11.83 -8.71 13.15
CA ILE A 52 -11.83 -8.59 14.64
C ILE A 52 -13.19 -8.11 15.16
N LEU A 53 -13.88 -7.26 14.41
CA LEU A 53 -15.22 -6.75 14.78
C LEU A 53 -16.35 -7.77 14.52
N GLY A 54 -16.05 -8.90 13.88
CA GLY A 54 -17.05 -9.92 13.55
C GLY A 54 -18.16 -9.36 12.66
N GLY A 55 -19.43 -9.69 12.98
CA GLY A 55 -20.59 -9.19 12.24
C GLY A 55 -20.72 -7.66 12.23
N SER A 56 -20.33 -6.98 13.30
CA SER A 56 -20.30 -5.52 13.37
C SER A 56 -19.32 -4.90 12.36
N GLY A 57 -18.25 -5.61 12.01
CA GLY A 57 -17.27 -5.16 11.05
C GLY A 57 -17.78 -5.05 9.60
N ILE A 58 -18.94 -5.63 9.30
CA ILE A 58 -19.59 -5.54 7.98
C ILE A 58 -20.51 -4.32 7.89
N THR A 59 -20.85 -3.72 9.01
CA THR A 59 -21.75 -2.56 9.07
C THR A 59 -20.99 -1.24 8.93
N LEU A 60 -21.67 -0.19 8.45
CA LEU A 60 -21.06 1.12 8.23
C LEU A 60 -20.83 1.90 9.53
N GLU A 61 -21.48 1.53 10.63
CA GLU A 61 -21.34 2.19 11.92
C GLU A 61 -19.94 2.09 12.52
N TYR A 62 -19.18 1.06 12.15
CA TYR A 62 -17.83 0.78 12.70
C TYR A 62 -16.67 1.22 11.79
N HIS A 63 -16.94 1.82 10.67
CA HIS A 63 -15.98 2.39 9.71
C HIS A 63 -14.93 1.43 9.08
N ALA A 64 -14.62 0.29 9.69
CA ALA A 64 -13.61 -0.64 9.17
C ALA A 64 -13.90 -1.08 7.73
N ILE A 65 -15.15 -1.44 7.43
CA ILE A 65 -15.57 -1.83 6.07
C ILE A 65 -15.44 -0.67 5.07
N ARG A 66 -15.74 0.56 5.50
CA ARG A 66 -15.58 1.75 4.66
C ARG A 66 -14.13 1.97 4.28
N HIS A 67 -13.21 1.86 5.23
CA HIS A 67 -11.77 1.97 4.96
C HIS A 67 -11.27 0.85 4.05
N MET A 68 -11.78 -0.38 4.25
CA MET A 68 -11.44 -1.50 3.38
C MET A 68 -11.87 -1.24 1.93
N LEU A 69 -13.11 -0.78 1.70
CA LEU A 69 -13.61 -0.45 0.36
C LEU A 69 -12.81 0.68 -0.29
N ASN A 70 -12.48 1.73 0.46
CA ASN A 70 -11.64 2.82 -0.03
C ASN A 70 -10.23 2.32 -0.41
N LEU A 71 -9.66 1.43 0.36
CA LEU A 71 -8.34 0.86 0.09
C LEU A 71 -8.34 -0.09 -1.10
N GLU A 72 -9.43 -0.80 -1.40
CA GLU A 72 -9.59 -1.54 -2.67
C GLU A 72 -9.51 -0.58 -3.87
N THR A 73 -10.10 0.61 -3.76
CA THR A 73 -9.97 1.65 -4.79
C THR A 73 -8.51 2.10 -4.94
N VAL A 74 -7.84 2.40 -3.83
CA VAL A 74 -6.42 2.81 -3.85
C VAL A 74 -5.52 1.69 -4.39
N TYR A 75 -5.84 0.45 -4.11
CA TYR A 75 -5.14 -0.73 -4.64
C TYR A 75 -5.22 -0.82 -6.17
N THR A 76 -6.31 -0.30 -6.73
CA THR A 76 -6.65 -0.45 -8.15
C THR A 76 -6.23 0.75 -9.00
N TYR A 77 -6.44 1.99 -8.53
CA TYR A 77 -6.22 3.18 -9.36
C TYR A 77 -4.78 3.70 -9.31
N GLU A 78 -4.45 4.61 -10.26
CA GLU A 78 -3.13 5.24 -10.40
C GLU A 78 -1.96 4.23 -10.45
N GLY A 79 -2.17 3.21 -11.25
CA GLY A 79 -1.33 2.03 -11.30
C GLY A 79 -1.81 0.96 -10.33
N THR A 80 -2.28 -0.15 -10.87
CA THR A 80 -2.69 -1.29 -10.05
C THR A 80 -1.49 -1.87 -9.30
N HIS A 81 -1.76 -2.66 -8.28
CA HIS A 81 -0.75 -3.43 -7.58
C HIS A 81 0.13 -4.24 -8.55
N ASP A 82 -0.48 -4.86 -9.57
CA ASP A 82 0.23 -5.68 -10.55
C ASP A 82 1.07 -4.83 -11.51
N VAL A 83 0.56 -3.68 -11.96
CA VAL A 83 1.36 -2.74 -12.78
C VAL A 83 2.61 -2.30 -12.02
N HIS A 84 2.49 -1.94 -10.73
CA HIS A 84 3.67 -1.61 -9.91
C HIS A 84 4.61 -2.80 -9.71
N THR A 85 4.08 -4.03 -9.66
CA THR A 85 4.90 -5.25 -9.62
C THR A 85 5.72 -5.40 -10.90
N LEU A 86 5.12 -5.14 -12.07
CA LEU A 86 5.81 -5.20 -13.36
C LEU A 86 6.88 -4.09 -13.49
N VAL A 87 6.57 -2.88 -13.01
CA VAL A 87 7.57 -1.78 -12.98
C VAL A 87 8.79 -2.17 -12.14
N LEU A 88 8.58 -2.76 -10.97
CA LEU A 88 9.68 -3.23 -10.12
C LEU A 88 10.41 -4.42 -10.73
N GLY A 89 9.68 -5.34 -11.37
CA GLY A 89 10.27 -6.46 -12.11
C GLY A 89 11.23 -5.98 -13.19
N ARG A 90 10.84 -4.96 -13.96
CA ARG A 90 11.71 -4.33 -14.95
C ARG A 90 12.95 -3.70 -14.31
N GLU A 91 12.81 -3.00 -13.20
CA GLU A 91 13.93 -2.40 -12.49
C GLU A 91 14.96 -3.44 -12.02
N ILE A 92 14.48 -4.59 -11.54
CA ILE A 92 15.34 -5.67 -11.02
C ILE A 92 16.01 -6.46 -12.15
N THR A 93 15.28 -6.74 -13.23
CA THR A 93 15.70 -7.71 -14.26
C THR A 93 16.15 -7.06 -15.56
N GLY A 94 15.81 -5.81 -15.81
CA GLY A 94 15.99 -5.13 -17.10
C GLY A 94 15.00 -5.56 -18.19
N LEU A 95 14.08 -6.48 -17.91
CA LEU A 95 13.10 -6.99 -18.88
C LEU A 95 11.80 -6.18 -18.84
N ASN A 96 11.34 -5.74 -20.01
CA ASN A 96 10.05 -5.08 -20.14
C ASN A 96 8.92 -6.12 -20.16
N ALA A 97 7.84 -5.82 -19.45
CA ALA A 97 6.60 -6.62 -19.48
C ALA A 97 5.55 -5.99 -20.41
N PHE A 98 5.74 -4.73 -20.80
CA PHE A 98 4.84 -3.98 -21.70
C PHE A 98 5.58 -2.82 -22.35
#